data_478fd47a08958fa926583f8ec6d30860
#
_entry.id   478fd47a08958fa926583f8ec6d30860
#
_cell.length_a   1.000
_cell.length_b   1.000
_cell.length_c   1.000
_cell.angle_alpha   90.00
_cell.angle_beta   90.00
_cell.angle_gamma   90.00
#
_symmetry.space_group_name_H-M   'P 1'
#
loop_
_entity.id
_entity.type
_entity.pdbx_description
1 polymer ?
#
loop_
_entity_poly.entity_id
_entity_poly.type
_entity_poly.pdbx_seq_one_letter_code
_entity_poly.pdbx_strand_id
1 'polypeptide(L)'
;MRQPVEQTSRDAVLVEDAHVRPMMGFEILEPLPARSVPYERVDPFILVHEARFRLSELQDVDTKHPHRGFDNLWYILQGSASTGHSTGPGGTIERARPPEGALLALRTGAGAWHAEAIGAEQREEGLGDTEWRSVLFWVNLARKDKQSEPSAQVLLPERMTVRKEGDATVRVLVGEGSPVELGTPATVLDIGFPDGGEVTTPVPPGYQGFAYVLDGEAVFGANRRPARPPQLVLLGPGEELMVTDAVPGTRFLLMAGRPYGEVPVFNGPYVD
;
A
#
# COMPACT_ATOMS: atom_id res chain seq x y z
N MET A 1 11.83 26.12 -33.97
CA MET A 1 11.22 24.90 -33.40
C MET A 1 10.93 25.19 -31.94
N ARG A 2 9.66 25.19 -31.52
CA ARG A 2 9.31 25.25 -30.09
C ARG A 2 9.69 23.89 -29.50
N GLN A 3 10.52 23.87 -28.45
CA GLN A 3 10.69 22.65 -27.64
C GLN A 3 9.30 22.25 -27.15
N PRO A 4 8.95 20.93 -27.15
CA PRO A 4 7.73 20.49 -26.52
C PRO A 4 7.79 20.94 -25.04
N VAL A 5 6.75 21.60 -24.58
CA VAL A 5 6.56 21.86 -23.14
C VAL A 5 6.50 20.45 -22.52
N GLU A 6 7.51 20.08 -21.73
CA GLU A 6 7.48 18.82 -20.98
C GLU A 6 6.20 18.85 -20.15
N GLN A 7 5.37 17.85 -20.34
CA GLN A 7 4.13 17.68 -19.60
C GLN A 7 4.54 17.30 -18.18
N THR A 8 4.43 18.25 -17.24
CA THR A 8 4.82 18.03 -15.85
C THR A 8 3.82 17.13 -15.12
N SER A 9 2.52 17.24 -15.47
CA SER A 9 1.46 16.46 -14.85
C SER A 9 1.23 15.14 -15.59
N ARG A 10 1.11 14.07 -14.81
CA ARG A 10 0.87 12.69 -15.30
C ARG A 10 -0.54 12.53 -15.84
N ASP A 11 -0.68 11.73 -16.87
CA ASP A 11 -1.97 11.23 -17.32
C ASP A 11 -2.40 10.01 -16.51
N ALA A 12 -3.70 9.85 -16.31
CA ALA A 12 -4.32 8.60 -15.88
C ALA A 12 -4.49 7.69 -17.11
N VAL A 13 -3.52 6.80 -17.37
CA VAL A 13 -3.48 6.02 -18.63
C VAL A 13 -4.43 4.82 -18.63
N LEU A 14 -4.79 4.32 -17.44
CA LEU A 14 -5.75 3.24 -17.25
C LEU A 14 -6.50 3.45 -15.93
N VAL A 15 -7.77 3.12 -15.91
CA VAL A 15 -8.59 2.99 -14.69
C VAL A 15 -9.20 1.61 -14.72
N GLU A 16 -8.96 0.79 -13.70
CA GLU A 16 -9.38 -0.61 -13.60
C GLU A 16 -9.93 -0.92 -12.21
N ASP A 17 -11.03 -1.68 -12.17
CA ASP A 17 -11.60 -2.15 -10.90
C ASP A 17 -10.70 -3.22 -10.27
N ALA A 18 -10.50 -3.14 -8.95
CA ALA A 18 -9.84 -4.20 -8.20
C ALA A 18 -10.63 -5.52 -8.31
N HIS A 19 -9.91 -6.62 -8.40
CA HIS A 19 -10.53 -7.95 -8.39
C HIS A 19 -11.00 -8.30 -6.99
N VAL A 20 -12.17 -8.95 -6.91
CA VAL A 20 -12.62 -9.62 -5.68
C VAL A 20 -12.00 -11.01 -5.64
N ARG A 21 -11.31 -11.33 -4.56
CA ARG A 21 -10.63 -12.60 -4.36
C ARG A 21 -11.01 -13.22 -3.01
N PRO A 22 -11.47 -14.48 -3.00
CA PRO A 22 -11.65 -15.23 -1.75
C PRO A 22 -10.30 -15.49 -1.07
N MET A 23 -10.21 -15.21 0.22
CA MET A 23 -9.04 -15.49 1.04
C MET A 23 -9.45 -15.83 2.47
N MET A 24 -9.06 -16.99 2.98
CA MET A 24 -9.24 -17.41 4.38
C MET A 24 -10.67 -17.26 4.93
N GLY A 25 -11.69 -17.40 4.07
CA GLY A 25 -13.12 -17.33 4.47
C GLY A 25 -13.74 -15.93 4.36
N PHE A 26 -13.00 -14.93 3.89
CA PHE A 26 -13.51 -13.59 3.55
C PHE A 26 -13.08 -13.19 2.15
N GLU A 27 -13.60 -12.08 1.66
CA GLU A 27 -13.22 -11.52 0.37
C GLU A 27 -12.26 -10.34 0.56
N ILE A 28 -11.25 -10.28 -0.30
CA ILE A 28 -10.36 -9.12 -0.41
C ILE A 28 -10.53 -8.46 -1.77
N LEU A 29 -10.22 -7.17 -1.82
CA LEU A 29 -10.02 -6.44 -3.07
C LEU A 29 -8.55 -6.51 -3.45
N GLU A 30 -8.26 -6.95 -4.67
CA GLU A 30 -6.90 -7.09 -5.20
C GLU A 30 -6.71 -6.13 -6.38
N PRO A 31 -6.30 -4.86 -6.14
CA PRO A 31 -5.94 -3.94 -7.20
C PRO A 31 -4.64 -4.33 -7.92
N LEU A 32 -3.73 -5.07 -7.27
CA LEU A 32 -2.55 -5.67 -7.88
C LEU A 32 -2.29 -7.08 -7.32
N PRO A 33 -1.92 -8.04 -8.20
CA PRO A 33 -1.75 -7.92 -9.65
C PRO A 33 -3.09 -7.72 -10.39
N ALA A 34 -3.08 -6.92 -11.45
CA ALA A 34 -4.24 -6.64 -12.29
C ALA A 34 -4.01 -7.13 -13.73
N ARG A 35 -5.08 -7.58 -14.41
CA ARG A 35 -4.95 -8.23 -15.74
C ARG A 35 -4.41 -7.28 -16.81
N SER A 36 -4.83 -6.01 -16.75
CA SER A 36 -4.49 -5.00 -17.76
C SER A 36 -3.29 -4.14 -17.36
N VAL A 37 -2.69 -4.41 -16.19
CA VAL A 37 -1.53 -3.68 -15.67
C VAL A 37 -0.32 -4.60 -15.64
N PRO A 38 0.57 -4.52 -16.63
CA PRO A 38 1.81 -5.30 -16.60
C PRO A 38 2.73 -4.81 -15.48
N TYR A 39 3.47 -5.74 -14.87
CA TYR A 39 4.37 -5.44 -13.75
C TYR A 39 5.32 -4.28 -14.03
N GLU A 40 5.86 -4.20 -15.23
CA GLU A 40 6.80 -3.17 -15.65
C GLU A 40 6.26 -1.75 -15.52
N ARG A 41 4.94 -1.58 -15.38
CA ARG A 41 4.29 -0.28 -15.20
C ARG A 41 4.08 0.09 -13.75
N VAL A 42 4.20 -0.87 -12.84
CA VAL A 42 4.00 -0.71 -11.39
C VAL A 42 5.20 -1.15 -10.57
N ASP A 43 6.27 -1.62 -11.22
CA ASP A 43 7.55 -1.92 -10.58
C ASP A 43 7.99 -0.72 -9.69
N PRO A 44 8.23 -0.90 -8.40
CA PRO A 44 8.50 -2.15 -7.69
C PRO A 44 7.32 -2.79 -6.93
N PHE A 45 6.09 -2.32 -7.11
CA PHE A 45 4.92 -2.87 -6.40
C PHE A 45 4.46 -4.18 -7.05
N ILE A 46 4.41 -5.26 -6.26
CA ILE A 46 4.11 -6.60 -6.76
C ILE A 46 2.80 -7.16 -6.25
N LEU A 47 2.22 -6.56 -5.22
CA LEU A 47 0.93 -6.94 -4.66
C LEU A 47 0.32 -5.77 -3.91
N VAL A 48 -0.99 -5.60 -4.05
CA VAL A 48 -1.81 -4.73 -3.19
C VAL A 48 -3.12 -5.45 -2.91
N HIS A 49 -3.47 -5.59 -1.63
CA HIS A 49 -4.72 -6.14 -1.15
C HIS A 49 -5.39 -5.16 -0.20
N GLU A 50 -6.67 -4.90 -0.39
CA GLU A 50 -7.51 -4.27 0.63
C GLU A 50 -8.39 -5.33 1.26
N ALA A 51 -8.33 -5.45 2.58
CA ALA A 51 -9.20 -6.31 3.36
C ALA A 51 -10.19 -5.47 4.17
N ARG A 52 -11.45 -5.88 4.19
CA ARG A 52 -12.50 -5.30 5.02
C ARG A 52 -13.43 -6.40 5.52
N PHE A 53 -13.51 -6.56 6.83
CA PHE A 53 -14.33 -7.58 7.47
C PHE A 53 -14.61 -7.23 8.94
N ARG A 54 -15.54 -7.96 9.57
CA ARG A 54 -15.68 -7.97 11.02
C ARG A 54 -14.83 -9.08 11.60
N LEU A 55 -14.12 -8.81 12.68
CA LEU A 55 -13.25 -9.81 13.31
C LEU A 55 -14.04 -11.05 13.76
N SER A 56 -15.32 -10.90 14.10
CA SER A 56 -16.22 -12.02 14.43
C SER A 56 -16.51 -12.96 13.26
N GLU A 57 -16.34 -12.52 12.02
CA GLU A 57 -16.60 -13.32 10.81
C GLU A 57 -15.42 -14.23 10.43
N LEU A 58 -14.26 -14.00 11.05
CA LEU A 58 -13.06 -14.77 10.76
C LEU A 58 -13.06 -16.12 11.45
N GLN A 59 -12.62 -17.13 10.73
CA GLN A 59 -12.36 -18.47 11.26
C GLN A 59 -11.04 -18.48 12.04
N ASP A 60 -10.94 -19.39 13.01
CA ASP A 60 -9.67 -19.62 13.71
C ASP A 60 -8.71 -20.35 12.78
N VAL A 61 -7.72 -19.64 12.29
CA VAL A 61 -6.67 -20.17 11.42
C VAL A 61 -5.31 -19.79 11.96
N ASP A 62 -4.36 -20.72 11.90
CA ASP A 62 -2.96 -20.39 12.09
C ASP A 62 -2.48 -19.64 10.84
N THR A 63 -2.24 -18.35 11.02
CA THR A 63 -1.81 -17.47 9.93
C THR A 63 -0.28 -17.37 9.83
N LYS A 64 0.46 -18.09 10.68
CA LYS A 64 1.91 -18.04 10.65
C LYS A 64 2.47 -18.58 9.35
N HIS A 65 3.16 -17.71 8.59
CA HIS A 65 3.78 -18.09 7.32
C HIS A 65 5.07 -17.28 7.06
N PRO A 66 5.98 -17.82 6.24
CA PRO A 66 7.23 -17.15 5.92
C PRO A 66 7.09 -16.24 4.69
N HIS A 67 7.97 -15.23 4.63
CA HIS A 67 8.17 -14.37 3.46
C HIS A 67 9.64 -14.17 3.15
N ARG A 68 10.00 -13.92 1.88
CA ARG A 68 11.35 -13.61 1.44
C ARG A 68 11.34 -12.72 0.18
N GLY A 69 12.28 -11.76 0.12
CA GLY A 69 12.64 -11.05 -1.11
C GLY A 69 11.87 -9.77 -1.40
N PHE A 70 11.11 -9.25 -0.45
CA PHE A 70 10.35 -7.99 -0.60
C PHE A 70 10.14 -7.30 0.75
N ASP A 71 9.71 -6.06 0.72
CA ASP A 71 9.17 -5.36 1.87
C ASP A 71 7.65 -5.60 1.91
N ASN A 72 7.14 -6.12 3.03
CA ASN A 72 5.73 -6.36 3.30
C ASN A 72 5.20 -5.24 4.20
N LEU A 73 4.26 -4.45 3.69
CA LEU A 73 3.72 -3.30 4.41
C LEU A 73 2.22 -3.47 4.66
N TRP A 74 1.80 -3.05 5.84
CA TRP A 74 0.42 -3.16 6.26
C TRP A 74 -0.06 -1.85 6.87
N TYR A 75 -0.93 -1.15 6.16
CA TYR A 75 -1.53 0.11 6.59
C TYR A 75 -2.92 -0.12 7.16
N ILE A 76 -3.12 0.22 8.42
CA ILE A 76 -4.38 0.05 9.14
C ILE A 76 -5.27 1.26 8.87
N LEU A 77 -6.35 1.06 8.13
CA LEU A 77 -7.31 2.12 7.81
C LEU A 77 -8.39 2.28 8.87
N GLN A 78 -8.79 1.17 9.51
CA GLN A 78 -9.81 1.13 10.55
C GLN A 78 -9.60 -0.05 11.47
N GLY A 79 -9.86 0.14 12.75
CA GLY A 79 -9.78 -0.89 13.78
C GLY A 79 -8.36 -1.10 14.32
N SER A 80 -8.19 -2.19 15.06
CA SER A 80 -6.89 -2.61 15.63
C SER A 80 -6.87 -4.13 15.71
N ALA A 81 -5.76 -4.75 15.31
CA ALA A 81 -5.57 -6.20 15.40
C ALA A 81 -4.16 -6.55 15.85
N SER A 82 -4.02 -7.67 16.54
CA SER A 82 -2.70 -8.21 16.85
C SER A 82 -2.05 -8.72 15.58
N THR A 83 -0.79 -8.38 15.38
CA THR A 83 0.07 -8.94 14.35
C THR A 83 1.39 -9.38 14.98
N GLY A 84 2.06 -10.31 14.35
CA GLY A 84 3.35 -10.78 14.83
C GLY A 84 4.34 -10.95 13.69
N HIS A 85 5.61 -10.73 13.98
CA HIS A 85 6.70 -10.96 13.04
C HIS A 85 7.92 -11.52 13.76
N SER A 86 8.77 -12.20 13.01
CA SER A 86 10.06 -12.67 13.49
C SER A 86 11.11 -12.37 12.43
N THR A 87 12.12 -11.63 12.83
CA THR A 87 13.27 -11.27 11.99
C THR A 87 14.54 -12.04 12.42
N GLY A 88 14.44 -12.88 13.44
CA GLY A 88 15.58 -13.63 13.99
C GLY A 88 15.54 -15.13 13.72
N PRO A 89 16.66 -15.84 13.95
CA PRO A 89 16.72 -17.29 13.87
C PRO A 89 15.75 -17.96 14.85
N GLY A 90 15.09 -19.03 14.39
CA GLY A 90 14.18 -19.82 15.24
C GLY A 90 12.73 -19.33 15.25
N GLY A 91 12.41 -18.20 14.60
CA GLY A 91 11.03 -17.80 14.35
C GLY A 91 10.24 -17.43 15.60
N THR A 92 10.89 -16.87 16.64
CA THR A 92 10.18 -16.23 17.76
C THR A 92 9.40 -15.04 17.23
N ILE A 93 8.08 -15.02 17.46
CA ILE A 93 7.22 -13.95 16.99
C ILE A 93 7.10 -12.85 18.04
N GLU A 94 7.57 -11.67 17.67
CA GLU A 94 7.28 -10.45 18.42
C GLU A 94 5.90 -9.95 18.01
N ARG A 95 5.03 -9.74 19.01
CA ARG A 95 3.66 -9.29 18.77
C ARG A 95 3.54 -7.79 18.95
N ALA A 96 2.75 -7.17 18.09
CA ALA A 96 2.35 -5.79 18.20
C ALA A 96 0.84 -5.66 17.94
N ARG A 97 0.24 -4.63 18.53
CA ARG A 97 -1.14 -4.25 18.24
C ARG A 97 -1.14 -2.81 17.73
N PRO A 98 -0.91 -2.62 16.43
CA PRO A 98 -0.93 -1.28 15.85
C PRO A 98 -2.36 -0.70 15.89
N PRO A 99 -2.51 0.59 16.26
CA PRO A 99 -3.78 1.27 16.21
C PRO A 99 -4.18 1.62 14.75
N GLU A 100 -5.40 2.08 14.60
CA GLU A 100 -5.86 2.73 13.37
C GLU A 100 -4.91 3.86 12.94
N GLY A 101 -4.62 3.94 11.65
CA GLY A 101 -3.68 4.88 11.06
C GLY A 101 -2.21 4.46 11.15
N ALA A 102 -1.87 3.36 11.81
CA ALA A 102 -0.49 2.85 11.87
C ALA A 102 -0.07 2.15 10.57
N LEU A 103 1.23 2.20 10.26
CA LEU A 103 1.86 1.41 9.21
C LEU A 103 2.88 0.46 9.83
N LEU A 104 2.75 -0.83 9.52
CA LEU A 104 3.78 -1.82 9.79
C LEU A 104 4.58 -2.07 8.52
N ALA A 105 5.89 -2.13 8.62
CA ALA A 105 6.79 -2.43 7.53
C ALA A 105 7.74 -3.55 7.93
N LEU A 106 7.64 -4.69 7.27
CA LEU A 106 8.49 -5.87 7.47
C LEU A 106 9.36 -6.05 6.23
N ARG A 107 10.64 -5.72 6.31
CA ARG A 107 11.62 -6.14 5.31
C ARG A 107 11.86 -7.62 5.49
N THR A 108 11.48 -8.40 4.48
CA THR A 108 11.62 -9.85 4.58
C THR A 108 13.02 -10.34 4.18
N GLY A 109 13.73 -9.62 3.32
CA GLY A 109 15.11 -9.89 2.94
C GLY A 109 15.38 -11.37 2.69
N ALA A 110 16.35 -11.95 3.42
CA ALA A 110 16.71 -13.36 3.32
C ALA A 110 15.65 -14.32 3.90
N GLY A 111 14.69 -13.81 4.66
CA GLY A 111 13.55 -14.56 5.19
C GLY A 111 13.07 -14.04 6.53
N ALA A 112 11.77 -13.86 6.66
CA ALA A 112 11.08 -13.48 7.90
C ALA A 112 9.80 -14.28 8.05
N TRP A 113 9.35 -14.46 9.29
CA TRP A 113 8.06 -15.03 9.61
C TRP A 113 7.08 -13.91 9.97
N HIS A 114 5.84 -14.10 9.55
CA HIS A 114 4.75 -13.19 9.83
C HIS A 114 3.53 -13.99 10.32
N ALA A 115 2.76 -13.42 11.22
CA ALA A 115 1.51 -13.96 11.69
C ALA A 115 0.51 -12.86 11.93
N GLU A 116 -0.71 -13.11 11.58
CA GLU A 116 -1.87 -12.28 11.89
C GLU A 116 -2.65 -13.01 12.97
N ALA A 117 -2.95 -12.34 14.07
CA ALA A 117 -3.83 -12.92 15.08
C ALA A 117 -5.27 -12.77 14.58
N ILE A 118 -5.82 -13.87 14.07
CA ILE A 118 -7.16 -13.92 13.52
C ILE A 118 -8.03 -14.84 14.37
N GLY A 119 -9.26 -14.42 14.65
CA GLY A 119 -10.28 -15.26 15.27
C GLY A 119 -10.19 -15.38 16.78
N ALA A 120 -9.75 -16.50 17.34
CA ALA A 120 -9.84 -16.79 18.78
C ALA A 120 -9.13 -15.75 19.66
N GLU A 121 -7.89 -15.40 19.34
CA GLU A 121 -7.13 -14.42 20.13
C GLU A 121 -7.83 -13.03 20.12
N GLN A 122 -8.38 -12.61 19.00
CA GLN A 122 -9.11 -11.34 18.87
C GLN A 122 -10.39 -11.36 19.73
N ARG A 123 -11.09 -12.51 19.82
CA ARG A 123 -12.28 -12.68 20.67
C ARG A 123 -11.92 -12.67 22.15
N GLU A 124 -10.84 -13.35 22.54
CA GLU A 124 -10.35 -13.35 23.92
C GLU A 124 -9.95 -11.93 24.37
N GLU A 125 -9.48 -11.10 23.45
CA GLU A 125 -9.14 -9.71 23.69
C GLU A 125 -10.35 -8.76 23.68
N GLY A 126 -11.57 -9.26 23.45
CA GLY A 126 -12.79 -8.46 23.42
C GLY A 126 -13.00 -7.65 22.14
N LEU A 127 -12.30 -7.97 21.04
CA LEU A 127 -12.36 -7.26 19.77
C LEU A 127 -13.35 -7.89 18.77
N GLY A 128 -14.12 -8.89 19.16
CA GLY A 128 -14.93 -9.73 18.28
C GLY A 128 -15.85 -8.99 17.29
N ASP A 129 -16.38 -7.84 17.66
CA ASP A 129 -17.32 -7.08 16.82
C ASP A 129 -16.70 -5.85 16.15
N THR A 130 -15.37 -5.72 16.19
CA THR A 130 -14.65 -4.61 15.59
C THR A 130 -14.59 -4.78 14.06
N GLU A 131 -14.95 -3.73 13.34
CA GLU A 131 -14.66 -3.65 11.91
C GLU A 131 -13.17 -3.44 11.69
N TRP A 132 -12.63 -4.22 10.75
CA TRP A 132 -11.26 -4.11 10.30
C TRP A 132 -11.21 -3.67 8.84
N ARG A 133 -10.37 -2.70 8.55
CA ARG A 133 -10.02 -2.32 7.19
C ARG A 133 -8.52 -2.03 7.10
N SER A 134 -7.86 -2.64 6.15
CA SER A 134 -6.41 -2.43 5.94
C SER A 134 -6.04 -2.55 4.49
N VAL A 135 -4.90 -1.96 4.12
CA VAL A 135 -4.23 -2.20 2.83
C VAL A 135 -2.88 -2.82 3.08
N LEU A 136 -2.72 -4.04 2.59
CA LEU A 136 -1.46 -4.76 2.51
C LEU A 136 -0.82 -4.51 1.15
N PHE A 137 0.48 -4.20 1.10
CA PHE A 137 1.19 -4.08 -0.16
C PHE A 137 2.63 -4.56 -0.05
N TRP A 138 3.10 -5.17 -1.15
CA TRP A 138 4.45 -5.70 -1.27
C TRP A 138 5.26 -4.86 -2.23
N VAL A 139 6.46 -4.47 -1.79
CA VAL A 139 7.45 -3.74 -2.58
C VAL A 139 8.63 -4.64 -2.83
N ASN A 140 8.87 -5.00 -4.09
CA ASN A 140 9.94 -5.90 -4.48
C ASN A 140 11.31 -5.33 -4.10
N LEU A 141 12.21 -6.19 -3.62
CA LEU A 141 13.62 -5.85 -3.44
C LEU A 141 14.39 -6.12 -4.75
N ALA A 142 15.38 -5.27 -5.04
CA ALA A 142 16.33 -5.58 -6.10
C ALA A 142 17.02 -6.92 -5.82
N ARG A 143 17.34 -7.68 -6.85
CA ARG A 143 17.97 -9.02 -6.74
C ARG A 143 19.17 -9.04 -5.80
N LYS A 144 20.01 -8.00 -5.87
CA LYS A 144 21.18 -7.84 -4.99
C LYS A 144 20.83 -7.69 -3.50
N ASP A 145 19.64 -7.19 -3.19
CA ASP A 145 19.18 -6.86 -1.83
C ASP A 145 18.25 -7.94 -1.23
N LYS A 146 17.86 -8.96 -2.02
CA LYS A 146 16.98 -10.06 -1.58
C LYS A 146 17.57 -10.93 -0.45
N GLN A 147 18.87 -10.88 -0.24
CA GLN A 147 19.56 -11.55 0.86
C GLN A 147 19.91 -10.59 2.01
N SER A 148 19.33 -9.40 2.04
CA SER A 148 19.52 -8.45 3.14
C SER A 148 18.95 -9.00 4.46
N GLU A 149 19.44 -8.48 5.58
CA GLU A 149 18.94 -8.83 6.89
C GLU A 149 17.50 -8.39 7.09
N PRO A 150 16.60 -9.25 7.59
CA PRO A 150 15.22 -8.88 7.86
C PRO A 150 15.14 -7.82 8.96
N SER A 151 14.14 -6.94 8.85
CA SER A 151 13.88 -5.91 9.85
C SER A 151 12.41 -5.54 9.90
N ALA A 152 11.94 -5.08 11.06
CA ALA A 152 10.57 -4.63 11.23
C ALA A 152 10.52 -3.22 11.80
N GLN A 153 9.57 -2.43 11.33
CA GLN A 153 9.32 -1.07 11.76
C GLN A 153 7.82 -0.85 11.95
N VAL A 154 7.46 -0.06 12.96
CA VAL A 154 6.07 0.38 13.16
C VAL A 154 6.06 1.90 13.17
N LEU A 155 5.33 2.50 12.24
CA LEU A 155 5.06 3.93 12.20
C LEU A 155 3.70 4.18 12.84
N LEU A 156 3.71 4.77 14.02
CA LEU A 156 2.48 5.16 14.73
C LEU A 156 1.91 6.46 14.15
N PRO A 157 0.59 6.67 14.20
CA PRO A 157 -0.06 7.84 13.61
C PRO A 157 0.52 9.19 14.09
N GLU A 158 0.86 9.29 15.37
CA GLU A 158 1.42 10.52 15.98
C GLU A 158 2.85 10.82 15.52
N ARG A 159 3.55 9.87 14.93
CA ARG A 159 4.90 10.03 14.36
C ARG A 159 4.87 10.22 12.85
N MET A 160 3.69 10.17 12.25
CA MET A 160 3.51 10.28 10.82
C MET A 160 3.55 11.75 10.40
N THR A 161 4.31 12.06 9.36
CA THR A 161 4.28 13.40 8.76
C THR A 161 2.94 13.63 8.08
N VAL A 162 2.24 14.67 8.49
CA VAL A 162 0.97 15.12 7.91
C VAL A 162 1.12 16.55 7.44
N ARG A 163 0.76 16.83 6.20
CA ARG A 163 0.83 18.18 5.61
C ARG A 163 -0.43 18.49 4.79
N LYS A 164 -0.66 19.77 4.54
CA LYS A 164 -1.68 20.25 3.61
C LYS A 164 -1.03 20.52 2.25
N GLU A 165 -1.68 20.01 1.19
CA GLU A 165 -1.35 20.29 -0.20
C GLU A 165 -2.66 20.62 -0.93
N GLY A 166 -2.82 21.86 -1.44
CA GLY A 166 -4.12 22.29 -1.96
C GLY A 166 -5.22 22.12 -0.91
N ASP A 167 -6.31 21.46 -1.29
CA ASP A 167 -7.43 21.14 -0.41
C ASP A 167 -7.23 19.83 0.36
N ALA A 168 -6.20 19.04 -0.01
CA ALA A 168 -5.96 17.72 0.55
C ALA A 168 -5.15 17.76 1.86
N THR A 169 -5.38 16.74 2.68
CA THR A 169 -4.49 16.34 3.77
C THR A 169 -3.67 15.15 3.29
N VAL A 170 -2.35 15.27 3.32
CA VAL A 170 -1.41 14.24 2.87
C VAL A 170 -0.68 13.65 4.07
N ARG A 171 -0.81 12.34 4.29
CA ARG A 171 -0.02 11.57 5.26
C ARG A 171 1.07 10.82 4.53
N VAL A 172 2.32 10.98 4.98
CA VAL A 172 3.47 10.33 4.36
C VAL A 172 3.72 8.99 5.04
N LEU A 173 3.35 7.91 4.37
CA LEU A 173 3.58 6.55 4.86
C LEU A 173 5.02 6.11 4.60
N VAL A 174 5.50 6.34 3.37
CA VAL A 174 6.84 6.01 2.90
C VAL A 174 7.35 7.14 2.02
N GLY A 175 8.65 7.42 2.05
CA GLY A 175 9.31 8.45 1.25
C GLY A 175 9.78 9.64 2.06
N GLU A 176 10.03 10.76 1.40
CA GLU A 176 10.56 11.95 2.05
C GLU A 176 9.67 12.44 3.18
N GLY A 177 10.23 12.52 4.38
CA GLY A 177 9.52 12.89 5.62
C GLY A 177 8.94 11.71 6.40
N SER A 178 9.02 10.47 5.92
CA SER A 178 8.69 9.27 6.69
C SER A 178 9.96 8.72 7.37
N PRO A 179 9.88 8.23 8.62
CA PRO A 179 10.97 7.50 9.24
C PRO A 179 11.06 6.04 8.76
N VAL A 180 10.09 5.56 7.97
CA VAL A 180 10.10 4.19 7.45
C VAL A 180 11.04 4.09 6.26
N GLU A 181 12.02 3.20 6.38
CA GLU A 181 13.01 2.91 5.33
C GLU A 181 12.71 1.58 4.66
N LEU A 182 12.48 1.61 3.35
CA LEU A 182 12.34 0.41 2.52
C LEU A 182 13.67 0.03 1.87
N GLY A 183 13.80 -1.23 1.46
CA GLY A 183 14.92 -1.68 0.63
C GLY A 183 14.89 -1.11 -0.78
N THR A 184 13.72 -0.69 -1.24
CA THR A 184 13.50 -0.09 -2.55
C THR A 184 13.02 1.35 -2.41
N PRO A 185 13.63 2.33 -3.10
CA PRO A 185 13.14 3.70 -3.10
C PRO A 185 11.70 3.80 -3.61
N ALA A 186 10.79 4.18 -2.70
CA ALA A 186 9.38 4.33 -2.98
C ALA A 186 8.78 5.53 -2.24
N THR A 187 7.63 5.97 -2.71
CA THR A 187 6.77 6.97 -2.05
C THR A 187 5.37 6.38 -1.95
N VAL A 188 4.82 6.37 -0.74
CA VAL A 188 3.44 5.98 -0.48
C VAL A 188 2.80 7.08 0.36
N LEU A 189 1.78 7.71 -0.22
CA LEU A 189 1.03 8.80 0.41
C LEU A 189 -0.43 8.39 0.58
N ASP A 190 -0.99 8.69 1.75
CA ASP A 190 -2.44 8.64 1.98
C ASP A 190 -2.98 10.06 1.85
N ILE A 191 -3.78 10.29 0.83
CA ILE A 191 -4.29 11.61 0.42
C ILE A 191 -5.80 11.63 0.61
N GLY A 192 -6.27 12.54 1.47
CA GLY A 192 -7.68 12.67 1.79
C GLY A 192 -8.20 14.09 1.62
N PHE A 193 -9.45 14.21 1.18
CA PHE A 193 -10.17 15.47 0.99
C PHE A 193 -11.37 15.56 1.92
N PRO A 194 -11.22 16.05 3.15
CA PRO A 194 -12.33 16.14 4.09
C PRO A 194 -13.52 16.93 3.53
N ASP A 195 -13.23 18.02 2.84
CA ASP A 195 -14.22 18.97 2.32
C ASP A 195 -14.35 18.93 0.79
N GLY A 196 -13.68 17.97 0.13
CA GLY A 196 -13.55 17.92 -1.34
C GLY A 196 -12.46 18.86 -1.86
N GLY A 197 -12.41 19.06 -3.21
CA GLY A 197 -11.48 20.01 -3.82
C GLY A 197 -10.43 19.40 -4.73
N GLU A 198 -9.21 19.95 -4.73
CA GLU A 198 -8.14 19.60 -5.66
C GLU A 198 -6.75 19.55 -5.00
N VAL A 199 -5.84 18.80 -5.61
CA VAL A 199 -4.42 18.73 -5.21
C VAL A 199 -3.53 18.52 -6.43
N THR A 200 -2.33 19.09 -6.36
CA THR A 200 -1.20 18.71 -7.23
C THR A 200 -0.07 18.24 -6.34
N THR A 201 0.25 16.95 -6.42
CA THR A 201 1.24 16.29 -5.57
C THR A 201 2.46 15.89 -6.39
N PRO A 202 3.69 16.24 -5.98
CA PRO A 202 4.90 15.85 -6.67
C PRO A 202 5.13 14.34 -6.60
N VAL A 203 5.59 13.76 -7.70
CA VAL A 203 6.06 12.38 -7.80
C VAL A 203 7.53 12.40 -8.20
N PRO A 204 8.43 11.75 -7.44
CA PRO A 204 9.87 11.83 -7.71
C PRO A 204 10.22 11.47 -9.16
N PRO A 205 11.16 12.18 -9.80
CA PRO A 205 11.58 11.92 -11.18
C PRO A 205 12.00 10.46 -11.38
N GLY A 206 11.55 9.86 -12.47
CA GLY A 206 11.86 8.48 -12.83
C GLY A 206 11.08 7.42 -12.04
N TYR A 207 10.21 7.82 -11.09
CA TYR A 207 9.30 6.88 -10.45
C TYR A 207 8.10 6.61 -11.36
N GLN A 208 7.61 5.40 -11.30
CA GLN A 208 6.34 4.99 -11.88
C GLN A 208 5.40 4.50 -10.79
N GLY A 209 4.10 4.48 -11.06
CA GLY A 209 3.14 4.09 -10.03
C GLY A 209 1.69 4.32 -10.43
N PHE A 210 0.87 4.30 -9.42
CA PHE A 210 -0.59 4.33 -9.54
C PHE A 210 -1.22 4.99 -8.31
N ALA A 211 -2.48 5.39 -8.44
CA ALA A 211 -3.34 5.69 -7.30
C ALA A 211 -4.34 4.55 -7.09
N TYR A 212 -4.69 4.27 -5.83
CA TYR A 212 -5.76 3.34 -5.46
C TYR A 212 -6.81 4.07 -4.64
N VAL A 213 -8.04 4.15 -5.17
CA VAL A 213 -9.13 4.92 -4.56
C VAL A 213 -9.79 4.09 -3.47
N LEU A 214 -9.77 4.63 -2.23
CA LEU A 214 -10.31 3.99 -1.04
C LEU A 214 -11.75 4.42 -0.75
N ASP A 215 -12.03 5.73 -0.88
CA ASP A 215 -13.32 6.33 -0.54
C ASP A 215 -13.63 7.51 -1.48
N GLY A 216 -14.92 7.81 -1.71
CA GLY A 216 -15.37 8.93 -2.53
C GLY A 216 -15.09 8.75 -4.02
N GLU A 217 -14.92 9.86 -4.72
CA GLU A 217 -14.58 9.90 -6.16
C GLU A 217 -13.84 11.20 -6.49
N ALA A 218 -12.98 11.15 -7.50
CA ALA A 218 -12.24 12.30 -8.01
C ALA A 218 -11.85 12.10 -9.48
N VAL A 219 -11.29 13.16 -10.09
CA VAL A 219 -10.78 13.17 -11.46
C VAL A 219 -9.25 13.21 -11.42
N PHE A 220 -8.61 12.25 -12.05
CA PHE A 220 -7.17 12.02 -11.99
C PHE A 220 -6.47 12.37 -13.31
N GLY A 221 -5.27 12.95 -13.19
CA GLY A 221 -4.34 13.21 -14.27
C GLY A 221 -4.70 14.39 -15.18
N ALA A 222 -3.75 14.80 -16.02
CA ALA A 222 -3.92 15.89 -16.96
C ALA A 222 -5.02 15.60 -17.99
N ASN A 223 -5.23 14.33 -18.35
CA ASN A 223 -6.28 13.86 -19.24
C ASN A 223 -7.65 13.64 -18.56
N ARG A 224 -7.80 14.01 -17.28
CA ARG A 224 -9.05 14.12 -16.53
C ARG A 224 -9.90 12.83 -16.51
N ARG A 225 -9.35 11.72 -16.03
CA ARG A 225 -10.06 10.44 -15.89
C ARG A 225 -10.76 10.35 -14.52
N PRO A 226 -12.10 10.16 -14.47
CA PRO A 226 -12.79 9.91 -13.20
C PRO A 226 -12.45 8.54 -12.66
N ALA A 227 -12.34 8.44 -11.32
CA ALA A 227 -12.18 7.17 -10.63
C ALA A 227 -12.83 7.21 -9.23
N ARG A 228 -13.25 6.01 -8.78
CA ARG A 228 -13.94 5.75 -7.51
C ARG A 228 -13.50 4.40 -6.92
N PRO A 229 -13.85 4.07 -5.67
CA PRO A 229 -13.58 2.76 -5.11
C PRO A 229 -14.27 1.61 -5.87
N PRO A 230 -13.63 0.46 -5.99
CA PRO A 230 -12.26 0.13 -5.62
C PRO A 230 -11.32 0.18 -6.84
N GLN A 231 -11.13 1.33 -7.45
CA GLN A 231 -10.39 1.46 -8.71
C GLN A 231 -8.92 1.80 -8.49
N LEU A 232 -8.07 1.14 -9.28
CA LEU A 232 -6.68 1.51 -9.51
C LEU A 232 -6.62 2.47 -10.70
N VAL A 233 -5.86 3.54 -10.56
CA VAL A 233 -5.55 4.53 -11.60
C VAL A 233 -4.08 4.42 -11.94
N LEU A 234 -3.73 3.80 -13.06
CA LEU A 234 -2.35 3.70 -13.52
C LEU A 234 -1.89 5.04 -14.09
N LEU A 235 -0.73 5.50 -13.64
CA LEU A 235 -0.19 6.79 -14.02
C LEU A 235 0.81 6.68 -15.18
N GLY A 236 0.74 7.64 -16.08
CA GLY A 236 1.73 7.88 -17.12
C GLY A 236 3.01 8.55 -16.59
N PRO A 237 3.96 8.87 -17.47
CA PRO A 237 5.15 9.65 -17.12
C PRO A 237 4.77 11.08 -16.71
N GLY A 238 5.65 11.74 -15.95
CA GLY A 238 5.50 13.09 -15.43
C GLY A 238 6.11 13.23 -14.04
N GLU A 239 6.10 14.43 -13.49
CA GLU A 239 6.72 14.76 -12.20
C GLU A 239 5.71 15.11 -11.11
N GLU A 240 4.41 15.16 -11.46
CA GLU A 240 3.33 15.47 -10.52
C GLU A 240 2.03 14.75 -10.90
N LEU A 241 1.20 14.47 -9.91
CA LEU A 241 -0.17 14.01 -10.09
C LEU A 241 -1.14 15.15 -9.74
N MET A 242 -1.95 15.53 -10.71
CA MET A 242 -3.09 16.42 -10.50
C MET A 242 -4.35 15.59 -10.24
N VAL A 243 -5.08 15.96 -9.18
CA VAL A 243 -6.41 15.41 -8.86
C VAL A 243 -7.37 16.57 -8.63
N THR A 244 -8.52 16.55 -9.30
CA THR A 244 -9.55 17.60 -9.24
C THR A 244 -10.92 17.00 -8.97
N ASP A 245 -11.89 17.85 -8.68
CA ASP A 245 -13.29 17.47 -8.48
C ASP A 245 -13.48 16.35 -7.43
N ALA A 246 -12.57 16.28 -6.45
CA ALA A 246 -12.74 15.35 -5.34
C ALA A 246 -13.98 15.71 -4.53
N VAL A 247 -14.89 14.75 -4.31
CA VAL A 247 -16.05 14.96 -3.45
C VAL A 247 -15.62 14.94 -1.98
N PRO A 248 -16.37 15.55 -1.05
CA PRO A 248 -16.07 15.48 0.38
C PRO A 248 -15.92 14.03 0.86
N GLY A 249 -14.87 13.75 1.62
CA GLY A 249 -14.53 12.40 2.12
C GLY A 249 -13.75 11.53 1.14
N THR A 250 -13.40 12.02 -0.05
CA THR A 250 -12.53 11.28 -0.98
C THR A 250 -11.17 10.99 -0.35
N ARG A 251 -10.70 9.75 -0.53
CA ARG A 251 -9.41 9.26 -0.02
C ARG A 251 -8.80 8.26 -1.00
N PHE A 252 -7.50 8.37 -1.23
CA PHE A 252 -6.76 7.42 -2.06
C PHE A 252 -5.32 7.27 -1.59
N LEU A 253 -4.70 6.15 -1.95
CA LEU A 253 -3.26 5.95 -1.79
C LEU A 253 -2.55 6.27 -3.11
N LEU A 254 -1.56 7.15 -3.08
CA LEU A 254 -0.60 7.32 -4.18
C LEU A 254 0.61 6.44 -3.88
N MET A 255 0.88 5.49 -4.77
CA MET A 255 1.99 4.55 -4.67
C MET A 255 2.90 4.72 -5.88
N ALA A 256 4.12 5.16 -5.67
CA ALA A 256 5.12 5.34 -6.71
C ALA A 256 6.49 4.85 -6.26
N GLY A 257 7.28 4.31 -7.18
CA GLY A 257 8.61 3.80 -6.85
C GLY A 257 9.56 3.79 -8.02
N ARG A 258 10.85 3.66 -7.71
CA ARG A 258 11.89 3.55 -8.72
C ARG A 258 11.88 2.13 -9.31
N PRO A 259 11.60 1.98 -10.60
CA PRO A 259 11.61 0.67 -11.25
C PRO A 259 13.04 0.10 -11.31
N TYR A 260 13.15 -1.20 -11.10
CA TYR A 260 14.40 -1.93 -11.27
C TYR A 260 14.52 -2.61 -12.64
N GLY A 261 13.38 -2.88 -13.28
CA GLY A 261 13.33 -3.67 -14.51
C GLY A 261 13.62 -5.16 -14.27
N GLU A 262 13.49 -5.62 -13.04
CA GLU A 262 13.69 -7.01 -12.64
C GLU A 262 12.34 -7.67 -12.43
N VAL A 263 11.98 -8.60 -13.32
CA VAL A 263 10.70 -9.33 -13.21
C VAL A 263 10.73 -10.23 -11.97
N PRO A 264 9.77 -10.08 -11.04
CA PRO A 264 9.70 -10.91 -9.85
C PRO A 264 9.34 -12.36 -10.21
N VAL A 265 10.01 -13.31 -9.59
CA VAL A 265 9.70 -14.73 -9.71
C VAL A 265 9.02 -15.19 -8.43
N PHE A 266 7.72 -15.47 -8.51
CA PHE A 266 6.94 -15.92 -7.37
C PHE A 266 7.10 -17.43 -7.15
N ASN A 267 7.43 -17.79 -5.92
CA ASN A 267 7.49 -19.17 -5.47
C ASN A 267 6.71 -19.31 -4.15
N GLY A 268 5.38 -19.27 -4.26
CA GLY A 268 4.49 -19.13 -3.12
C GLY A 268 4.71 -17.78 -2.39
N PRO A 269 5.03 -17.80 -1.08
CA PRO A 269 5.27 -16.58 -0.30
C PRO A 269 6.69 -15.99 -0.47
N TYR A 270 7.47 -16.51 -1.40
CA TYR A 270 8.83 -16.08 -1.70
C TYR A 270 8.89 -15.39 -3.07
N VAL A 271 9.69 -14.34 -3.16
CA VAL A 271 9.92 -13.60 -4.40
C VAL A 271 11.43 -13.54 -4.69
N ASP A 272 11.84 -14.15 -5.77
CA ASP A 272 13.24 -14.23 -6.25
C ASP A 272 13.48 -13.30 -7.44
#